data_ae719f6a53265d107794bd48ba6212f5
#
_entry.id   ae719f6a53265d107794bd48ba6212f5
#
_cell.length_a   1.000
_cell.length_b   1.000
_cell.length_c   1.000
_cell.angle_alpha   90.00
_cell.angle_beta   90.00
_cell.angle_gamma   90.00
#
_symmetry.space_group_name_H-M   'P 1'
#
loop_
_entity.id
_entity.type
_entity.pdbx_description
1 polymer ?
#
loop_
_entity_poly.entity_id
_entity_poly.type
_entity_poly.pdbx_seq_one_letter_code
_entity_poly.pdbx_strand_id
1 'polypeptide(L)'
;VNSLFPYKYRKYQKEIVELFKRTRIAKGHTAMEAGTGSGKTVCAIVPALEFAIEHKKRVLYLTRTNSQQRQVMQELRSISKIQKVFGIALQGRRNMCPLTKSNEVFAESTSDELSRLCSDKKRVTANEMIGGKLSNDSCQYYANICTIDIDNIKKKIKEELLTAEEVISYCEGEKICPYEMNKRLINDALLVVAPYVYFFDPAIRRNLLEWMGCNINDIIMIIDEAHNLPEYAREFSSAELGCKTLELAKKETEEFGDSNVAENVKISGFCTQLADVIRMLSDEYVQEEDSLVPPNDVEAELMHRFTMTSSELQKLSKNLAIYGEVVRETKRKNRKLPRSYVHAVGIFIMFWMNSDVETYVKLVKNTENPTLEIFCLDPSVTTKVINECHSSVHMSGTLSPLEEYRDSVGLPQTAQLAKYPSPFPSENRAIFYDVRLTTRYEEITRDERFIRELEDEVVKLANSFDKNTVLFFPSFNLMNRFMLDGTVARINRSTYIEQQGMGQDELMLTVEKFKSMKGGVFFSVAGGRISEGLDFPAEQLEIVAVIGIPYPKPTARQRALEYYYDMKFGKGWEYTVKAPTVRKVLQCIGRLIRSETDRGVAVIFDKRAVHFKEYIEGLKPTEDAVRDTKRFFENG
;
A
#
# COMPACT_ATOMS: atom_id res chain seq x y z
N VAL A 1 23.36 28.07 10.81
CA VAL A 1 22.52 27.90 9.60
C VAL A 1 21.16 28.49 9.90
N ASN A 2 20.69 29.47 9.10
CA ASN A 2 19.31 29.95 9.21
C ASN A 2 18.39 28.77 8.90
N SER A 3 17.29 28.63 9.68
CA SER A 3 16.34 27.52 9.49
C SER A 3 15.77 27.51 8.06
N LEU A 4 15.76 26.33 7.44
CA LEU A 4 15.16 26.10 6.12
C LEU A 4 13.62 26.05 6.15
N PHE A 5 13.00 26.29 7.29
CA PHE A 5 11.54 26.18 7.46
C PHE A 5 10.82 27.35 6.75
N PRO A 6 10.02 27.09 5.70
CA PRO A 6 9.52 28.16 4.81
C PRO A 6 8.27 28.87 5.33
N TYR A 7 7.69 28.45 6.45
CA TYR A 7 6.42 28.93 6.97
C TYR A 7 6.53 29.47 8.40
N LYS A 8 5.50 30.18 8.86
CA LYS A 8 5.32 30.42 10.29
C LYS A 8 4.95 29.09 10.97
N TYR A 9 5.59 28.81 12.09
CA TYR A 9 5.29 27.59 12.85
C TYR A 9 3.85 27.60 13.36
N ARG A 10 3.15 26.50 13.11
CA ARG A 10 1.86 26.18 13.74
C ARG A 10 2.10 25.44 15.07
N LYS A 11 1.02 25.23 15.80
CA LYS A 11 1.04 24.47 17.06
C LYS A 11 1.73 23.11 16.85
N TYR A 12 2.59 22.72 17.77
CA TYR A 12 3.41 21.49 17.80
C TYR A 12 4.49 21.36 16.71
N GLN A 13 4.56 22.20 15.70
CA GLN A 13 5.55 22.02 14.61
C GLN A 13 7.00 22.20 15.10
N LYS A 14 7.24 23.13 16.05
CA LYS A 14 8.56 23.31 16.64
C LYS A 14 9.04 22.07 17.39
N GLU A 15 8.15 21.49 18.18
CA GLU A 15 8.41 20.27 18.96
C GLU A 15 8.69 19.08 18.04
N ILE A 16 7.92 18.93 16.95
CA ILE A 16 8.12 17.87 15.94
C ILE A 16 9.48 18.05 15.23
N VAL A 17 9.80 19.26 14.80
CA VAL A 17 11.10 19.55 14.16
C VAL A 17 12.25 19.24 15.11
N GLU A 18 12.14 19.63 16.39
CA GLU A 18 13.17 19.38 17.39
C GLU A 18 13.32 17.90 17.72
N LEU A 19 12.20 17.16 17.80
CA LEU A 19 12.21 15.70 17.93
C LEU A 19 12.99 15.05 16.79
N PHE A 20 12.72 15.46 15.54
CA PHE A 20 13.39 14.90 14.37
C PHE A 20 14.86 15.31 14.27
N LYS A 21 15.26 16.49 14.74
CA LYS A 21 16.68 16.88 14.88
C LYS A 21 17.40 15.95 15.85
N ARG A 22 16.85 15.75 17.03
CA ARG A 22 17.44 14.85 18.06
C ARG A 22 17.55 13.42 17.54
N THR A 23 16.54 12.91 16.84
CA THR A 23 16.57 11.56 16.23
C THR A 23 17.79 11.38 15.32
N ARG A 24 18.10 12.35 14.47
CA ARG A 24 19.23 12.28 13.53
C ARG A 24 20.59 12.39 14.21
N ILE A 25 20.72 13.27 15.19
CA ILE A 25 21.94 13.41 16.00
C ILE A 25 22.25 12.12 16.74
N ALA A 26 21.21 11.48 17.30
CA ALA A 26 21.33 10.21 18.01
C ALA A 26 21.50 8.99 17.11
N LYS A 27 21.46 9.14 15.79
CA LYS A 27 21.39 8.03 14.80
C LYS A 27 20.27 7.04 15.14
N GLY A 28 19.14 7.56 15.56
CA GLY A 28 18.02 6.78 16.08
C GLY A 28 16.85 6.66 15.10
N HIS A 29 15.77 6.12 15.63
CA HIS A 29 14.52 5.93 14.91
C HIS A 29 13.36 6.55 15.69
N THR A 30 12.38 7.12 14.98
CA THR A 30 11.19 7.71 15.59
C THR A 30 9.93 7.25 14.86
N ALA A 31 8.94 6.78 15.61
CA ALA A 31 7.59 6.56 15.11
C ALA A 31 6.66 7.64 15.67
N MET A 32 6.00 8.39 14.79
CA MET A 32 5.20 9.55 15.18
C MET A 32 3.80 9.48 14.59
N GLU A 33 2.80 9.61 15.45
CA GLU A 33 1.44 9.97 15.06
C GLU A 33 1.24 11.47 15.20
N ALA A 34 0.83 12.12 14.12
CA ALA A 34 0.46 13.53 14.17
C ALA A 34 -0.79 13.77 13.30
N GLY A 35 -1.81 14.34 13.89
CA GLY A 35 -3.10 14.57 13.25
C GLY A 35 -3.00 15.34 11.95
N THR A 36 -4.07 15.29 11.16
CA THR A 36 -4.18 16.04 9.91
C THR A 36 -3.92 17.54 10.14
N GLY A 37 -3.28 18.20 9.17
CA GLY A 37 -2.95 19.63 9.26
C GLY A 37 -1.71 19.97 10.07
N SER A 38 -1.08 19.01 10.75
CA SER A 38 0.16 19.24 11.52
C SER A 38 1.38 19.61 10.67
N GLY A 39 1.30 19.48 9.33
CA GLY A 39 2.42 19.76 8.44
C GLY A 39 3.58 18.78 8.57
N LYS A 40 3.27 17.51 8.79
CA LYS A 40 4.25 16.41 8.94
C LYS A 40 5.36 16.45 7.90
N THR A 41 4.97 16.63 6.63
CA THR A 41 5.89 16.61 5.48
C THR A 41 7.01 17.64 5.64
N VAL A 42 6.69 18.91 5.81
CA VAL A 42 7.69 19.97 5.96
C VAL A 42 8.49 19.82 7.25
N CYS A 43 7.84 19.41 8.35
CA CYS A 43 8.51 19.16 9.64
C CYS A 43 9.53 18.01 9.56
N ALA A 44 9.33 17.03 8.67
CA ALA A 44 10.27 15.94 8.47
C ALA A 44 11.38 16.28 7.48
N ILE A 45 11.05 16.97 6.38
CA ILE A 45 12.01 17.31 5.31
C ILE A 45 13.04 18.33 5.79
N VAL A 46 12.60 19.42 6.42
CA VAL A 46 13.50 20.51 6.79
C VAL A 46 14.68 20.05 7.65
N PRO A 47 14.48 19.43 8.83
CA PRO A 47 15.60 18.99 9.64
C PRO A 47 16.41 17.84 8.98
N ALA A 48 15.82 17.09 8.03
CA ALA A 48 16.55 16.09 7.27
C ALA A 48 17.53 16.74 6.28
N LEU A 49 17.08 17.77 5.57
CA LEU A 49 17.91 18.52 4.63
C LEU A 49 19.00 19.31 5.36
N GLU A 50 18.68 20.00 6.46
CA GLU A 50 19.66 20.72 7.28
C GLU A 50 20.80 19.78 7.70
N PHE A 51 20.46 18.62 8.25
CA PHE A 51 21.43 17.61 8.67
C PHE A 51 22.20 17.00 7.49
N ALA A 52 21.52 16.70 6.39
CA ALA A 52 22.14 16.11 5.20
C ALA A 52 23.16 17.06 4.55
N ILE A 53 22.89 18.37 4.52
CA ILE A 53 23.83 19.40 4.02
C ILE A 53 25.08 19.44 4.90
N GLU A 54 24.89 19.50 6.23
CA GLU A 54 26.00 19.63 7.18
C GLU A 54 26.90 18.40 7.22
N HIS A 55 26.29 17.20 7.17
CA HIS A 55 26.99 15.91 7.37
C HIS A 55 27.21 15.10 6.10
N LYS A 56 26.95 15.68 4.91
CA LYS A 56 27.08 15.03 3.60
C LYS A 56 26.29 13.70 3.50
N LYS A 57 25.09 13.68 4.09
CA LYS A 57 24.16 12.55 4.02
C LYS A 57 23.17 12.71 2.86
N ARG A 58 22.35 11.70 2.59
CA ARG A 58 21.28 11.68 1.59
C ARG A 58 19.94 11.49 2.26
N VAL A 59 18.91 12.17 1.79
CA VAL A 59 17.54 11.99 2.28
C VAL A 59 16.77 11.11 1.32
N LEU A 60 16.19 10.01 1.84
CA LEU A 60 15.28 9.16 1.11
C LEU A 60 13.89 9.26 1.74
N TYR A 61 12.95 9.80 0.97
CA TYR A 61 11.55 9.96 1.37
C TYR A 61 10.69 8.91 0.68
N LEU A 62 10.13 8.00 1.44
CA LEU A 62 9.31 6.91 0.92
C LEU A 62 7.82 7.23 1.01
N THR A 63 7.10 7.01 -0.09
CA THR A 63 5.67 7.26 -0.23
C THR A 63 4.93 6.04 -0.76
N ARG A 64 3.61 5.99 -0.56
CA ARG A 64 2.74 4.96 -1.14
C ARG A 64 2.16 5.39 -2.49
N THR A 65 1.88 6.69 -2.69
CA THR A 65 1.16 7.21 -3.86
C THR A 65 1.91 8.33 -4.58
N ASN A 66 1.59 8.51 -5.87
CA ASN A 66 2.16 9.59 -6.68
C ASN A 66 1.71 10.98 -6.19
N SER A 67 0.50 11.11 -5.62
CA SER A 67 0.03 12.38 -5.08
C SER A 67 0.86 12.84 -3.87
N GLN A 68 1.29 11.91 -3.02
CA GLN A 68 2.21 12.20 -1.92
C GLN A 68 3.57 12.66 -2.45
N GLN A 69 4.11 12.02 -3.49
CA GLN A 69 5.35 12.47 -4.13
C GLN A 69 5.25 13.91 -4.62
N ARG A 70 4.14 14.25 -5.28
CA ARG A 70 3.88 15.62 -5.76
C ARG A 70 3.87 16.62 -4.61
N GLN A 71 3.20 16.30 -3.51
CA GLN A 71 3.16 17.13 -2.30
C GLN A 71 4.57 17.38 -1.74
N VAL A 72 5.40 16.34 -1.64
CA VAL A 72 6.79 16.47 -1.18
C VAL A 72 7.60 17.40 -2.08
N MET A 73 7.44 17.28 -3.40
CA MET A 73 8.14 18.17 -4.35
C MET A 73 7.65 19.64 -4.26
N GLN A 74 6.37 19.86 -3.97
CA GLN A 74 5.83 21.22 -3.73
C GLN A 74 6.41 21.83 -2.45
N GLU A 75 6.52 21.04 -1.37
CA GLU A 75 7.18 21.50 -0.15
C GLU A 75 8.66 21.81 -0.39
N LEU A 76 9.35 20.97 -1.17
CA LEU A 76 10.75 21.22 -1.54
C LEU A 76 10.93 22.51 -2.34
N ARG A 77 10.01 22.84 -3.25
CA ARG A 77 9.97 24.13 -3.97
C ARG A 77 9.89 25.31 -2.99
N SER A 78 9.07 25.18 -1.95
CA SER A 78 8.92 26.23 -0.92
C SER A 78 10.20 26.39 -0.10
N ILE A 79 10.84 25.30 0.29
CA ILE A 79 12.13 25.28 1.00
C ILE A 79 13.24 25.86 0.13
N SER A 80 13.27 25.52 -1.16
CA SER A 80 14.31 25.95 -2.10
C SER A 80 14.32 27.48 -2.37
N LYS A 81 13.22 28.18 -2.03
CA LYS A 81 13.21 29.66 -2.04
C LYS A 81 14.10 30.27 -0.96
N ILE A 82 14.36 29.53 0.13
CA ILE A 82 15.26 29.99 1.23
C ILE A 82 16.70 29.60 0.91
N GLN A 83 16.93 28.34 0.55
CA GLN A 83 18.24 27.82 0.16
C GLN A 83 18.04 26.82 -0.98
N LYS A 84 18.76 27.01 -2.08
CA LYS A 84 18.69 26.12 -3.23
C LYS A 84 19.07 24.68 -2.83
N VAL A 85 18.12 23.77 -2.95
CA VAL A 85 18.28 22.34 -2.70
C VAL A 85 17.65 21.59 -3.85
N PHE A 86 18.37 20.61 -4.41
CA PHE A 86 17.84 19.76 -5.45
C PHE A 86 17.31 18.45 -4.88
N GLY A 87 16.11 18.07 -5.31
CA GLY A 87 15.50 16.79 -5.06
C GLY A 87 14.75 16.27 -6.28
N ILE A 88 14.52 14.96 -6.31
CA ILE A 88 13.89 14.27 -7.42
C ILE A 88 12.87 13.24 -6.95
N ALA A 89 11.77 13.12 -7.68
CA ALA A 89 10.75 12.10 -7.44
C ALA A 89 10.86 10.97 -8.47
N LEU A 90 10.93 9.74 -7.98
CA LEU A 90 11.05 8.53 -8.79
C LEU A 90 9.71 7.83 -8.91
N GLN A 91 9.38 7.41 -10.12
CA GLN A 91 8.27 6.49 -10.36
C GLN A 91 8.78 5.24 -11.10
N GLY A 92 8.02 4.15 -11.02
CA GLY A 92 8.33 2.93 -11.76
C GLY A 92 8.34 3.16 -13.28
N ARG A 93 9.09 2.32 -14.01
CA ARG A 93 9.17 2.39 -15.48
C ARG A 93 7.80 2.42 -16.14
N ARG A 94 6.80 1.70 -15.61
CA ARG A 94 5.46 1.66 -16.17
C ARG A 94 4.82 3.05 -16.26
N ASN A 95 5.05 3.90 -15.27
CA ASN A 95 4.53 5.27 -15.26
C ASN A 95 5.40 6.24 -16.08
N MET A 96 6.69 5.95 -16.20
CA MET A 96 7.66 6.86 -16.82
C MET A 96 7.97 6.55 -18.28
N CYS A 97 7.65 5.34 -18.78
CA CYS A 97 8.02 4.96 -20.14
C CYS A 97 6.98 5.44 -21.17
N PRO A 98 7.33 6.30 -22.14
CA PRO A 98 6.39 6.76 -23.16
C PRO A 98 5.81 5.62 -24.02
N LEU A 99 6.56 4.51 -24.16
CA LEU A 99 6.11 3.35 -24.94
C LEU A 99 4.92 2.63 -24.31
N THR A 100 4.66 2.77 -23.02
CA THR A 100 3.48 2.19 -22.36
C THR A 100 2.16 2.79 -22.87
N LYS A 101 2.21 4.00 -23.45
CA LYS A 101 1.04 4.67 -24.05
C LYS A 101 0.80 4.30 -25.51
N SER A 102 1.82 3.80 -26.20
CA SER A 102 1.80 3.60 -27.66
C SER A 102 2.03 2.16 -28.11
N ASN A 103 2.30 1.23 -27.20
CA ASN A 103 2.62 -0.16 -27.53
C ASN A 103 1.93 -1.09 -26.52
N GLU A 104 1.01 -1.95 -26.99
CA GLU A 104 0.22 -2.86 -26.18
C GLU A 104 1.07 -3.79 -25.30
N VAL A 105 2.14 -4.37 -25.84
CA VAL A 105 3.05 -5.25 -25.09
C VAL A 105 3.66 -4.52 -23.89
N PHE A 106 4.01 -3.23 -24.05
CA PHE A 106 4.53 -2.40 -22.97
C PHE A 106 3.42 -2.00 -21.97
N ALA A 107 2.22 -1.74 -22.45
CA ALA A 107 1.07 -1.38 -21.64
C ALA A 107 0.62 -2.53 -20.70
N GLU A 108 0.65 -3.78 -21.22
CA GLU A 108 0.24 -4.97 -20.48
C GLU A 108 1.34 -5.58 -19.61
N SER A 109 2.60 -5.09 -19.74
CA SER A 109 3.75 -5.61 -19.01
C SER A 109 3.65 -5.35 -17.51
N THR A 110 4.02 -6.32 -16.70
CA THR A 110 4.38 -6.10 -15.30
C THR A 110 5.68 -5.29 -15.20
N SER A 111 6.04 -4.83 -14.00
CA SER A 111 7.28 -4.06 -13.79
C SER A 111 8.54 -4.85 -14.15
N ASP A 112 8.60 -6.16 -13.86
CA ASP A 112 9.73 -7.02 -14.22
C ASP A 112 9.79 -7.26 -15.74
N GLU A 113 8.67 -7.58 -16.36
CA GLU A 113 8.55 -7.77 -17.82
C GLU A 113 8.98 -6.52 -18.57
N LEU A 114 8.47 -5.36 -18.17
CA LEU A 114 8.84 -4.07 -18.75
C LEU A 114 10.33 -3.76 -18.59
N SER A 115 10.91 -4.13 -17.44
CA SER A 115 12.34 -3.96 -17.19
C SER A 115 13.18 -4.78 -18.18
N ARG A 116 12.78 -6.03 -18.45
CA ARG A 116 13.44 -6.92 -19.42
C ARG A 116 13.30 -6.40 -20.84
N LEU A 117 12.08 -6.06 -21.27
CA LEU A 117 11.81 -5.47 -22.59
C LEU A 117 12.59 -4.17 -22.83
N CYS A 118 12.62 -3.30 -21.83
CA CYS A 118 13.39 -2.06 -21.89
C CYS A 118 14.90 -2.32 -22.01
N SER A 119 15.44 -3.29 -21.26
CA SER A 119 16.86 -3.65 -21.33
C SER A 119 17.26 -4.15 -22.72
N ASP A 120 16.40 -4.93 -23.37
CA ASP A 120 16.65 -5.39 -24.73
C ASP A 120 16.61 -4.26 -25.74
N LYS A 121 15.56 -3.44 -25.72
CA LYS A 121 15.49 -2.30 -26.62
C LYS A 121 16.69 -1.37 -26.47
N LYS A 122 17.17 -1.17 -25.25
CA LYS A 122 18.39 -0.37 -24.99
C LYS A 122 19.63 -1.03 -25.57
N ARG A 123 19.78 -2.36 -25.43
CA ARG A 123 20.89 -3.11 -26.01
C ARG A 123 20.90 -3.04 -27.54
N VAL A 124 19.73 -3.25 -28.17
CA VAL A 124 19.57 -3.11 -29.62
C VAL A 124 19.91 -1.70 -30.05
N THR A 125 19.35 -0.70 -29.38
CA THR A 125 19.61 0.72 -29.68
C THR A 125 21.11 1.04 -29.60
N ALA A 126 21.80 0.62 -28.54
CA ALA A 126 23.24 0.89 -28.40
C ALA A 126 24.06 0.28 -29.53
N ASN A 127 23.73 -0.94 -29.99
CA ASN A 127 24.41 -1.59 -31.11
C ASN A 127 24.13 -0.87 -32.43
N GLU A 128 22.87 -0.48 -32.70
CA GLU A 128 22.46 0.17 -33.92
C GLU A 128 22.98 1.63 -34.04
N MET A 129 23.13 2.31 -32.89
CA MET A 129 23.75 3.64 -32.88
C MET A 129 25.20 3.62 -33.39
N ILE A 130 25.95 2.54 -33.15
CA ILE A 130 27.30 2.36 -33.70
C ILE A 130 27.22 2.22 -35.24
N GLY A 131 26.20 1.57 -35.78
CA GLY A 131 25.94 1.41 -37.19
C GLY A 131 25.28 2.60 -37.91
N GLY A 132 24.87 3.62 -37.17
CA GLY A 132 24.30 4.87 -37.70
C GLY A 132 22.85 4.77 -38.20
N LYS A 133 22.15 3.65 -37.98
CA LYS A 133 20.75 3.48 -38.43
C LYS A 133 19.93 2.75 -37.37
N LEU A 134 18.86 3.40 -36.90
CA LEU A 134 17.94 2.85 -35.90
C LEU A 134 16.80 2.10 -36.59
N SER A 135 16.50 0.89 -36.12
CA SER A 135 15.35 0.08 -36.56
C SER A 135 14.12 0.32 -35.63
N ASN A 136 12.99 -0.29 -35.99
CA ASN A 136 11.79 -0.31 -35.15
C ASN A 136 12.00 -1.07 -33.83
N ASP A 137 13.08 -1.84 -33.71
CA ASP A 137 13.43 -2.57 -32.51
C ASP A 137 14.17 -1.73 -31.49
N SER A 138 14.76 -0.62 -31.92
CA SER A 138 15.43 0.32 -31.05
C SER A 138 14.43 1.19 -30.28
N CYS A 139 14.89 1.84 -29.22
CA CYS A 139 14.15 2.82 -28.45
C CYS A 139 14.61 4.22 -28.82
N GLN A 140 13.80 4.95 -29.57
CA GLN A 140 14.12 6.33 -30.00
C GLN A 140 14.36 7.25 -28.80
N TYR A 141 13.56 7.13 -27.75
CA TYR A 141 13.72 7.93 -26.52
C TYR A 141 15.07 7.68 -25.82
N TYR A 142 15.55 6.43 -25.86
CA TYR A 142 16.87 6.09 -25.31
C TYR A 142 18.01 6.54 -26.23
N ALA A 143 17.85 6.41 -27.54
CA ALA A 143 18.84 6.92 -28.50
C ALA A 143 19.03 8.42 -28.34
N ASN A 144 17.93 9.17 -28.28
CA ASN A 144 17.97 10.62 -28.15
C ASN A 144 18.67 11.07 -26.86
N ILE A 145 18.38 10.46 -25.70
CA ILE A 145 19.05 10.84 -24.44
C ILE A 145 20.56 10.55 -24.46
N CYS A 146 21.03 9.66 -25.35
CA CYS A 146 22.44 9.36 -25.51
C CYS A 146 23.16 10.29 -26.52
N THR A 147 22.42 10.95 -27.42
CA THR A 147 23.00 11.74 -28.52
C THR A 147 22.78 13.24 -28.39
N ILE A 148 21.69 13.66 -27.74
CA ILE A 148 21.37 15.08 -27.55
C ILE A 148 22.12 15.63 -26.36
N ASP A 149 22.52 16.91 -26.43
CA ASP A 149 22.98 17.65 -25.25
C ASP A 149 21.81 17.84 -24.26
N ILE A 150 21.89 17.16 -23.14
CA ILE A 150 20.85 17.15 -22.10
C ILE A 150 21.10 18.16 -20.95
N ASP A 151 22.15 18.96 -21.02
CA ASP A 151 22.54 19.82 -19.91
C ASP A 151 21.51 20.94 -19.64
N ASN A 152 20.92 21.50 -20.71
CA ASN A 152 19.83 22.45 -20.57
C ASN A 152 18.57 21.81 -19.95
N ILE A 153 18.28 20.57 -20.32
CA ILE A 153 17.14 19.82 -19.78
C ILE A 153 17.36 19.51 -18.29
N LYS A 154 18.56 19.03 -17.93
CA LYS A 154 18.95 18.81 -16.53
C LYS A 154 18.87 20.09 -15.72
N LYS A 155 19.37 21.19 -16.27
CA LYS A 155 19.36 22.51 -15.62
C LYS A 155 17.93 22.93 -15.30
N LYS A 156 17.01 22.85 -16.27
CA LYS A 156 15.61 23.19 -16.08
C LYS A 156 14.96 22.32 -15.02
N ILE A 157 15.14 20.98 -15.06
CA ILE A 157 14.58 20.05 -14.06
C ILE A 157 15.08 20.41 -12.65
N LYS A 158 16.37 20.75 -12.50
CA LYS A 158 16.97 21.12 -11.21
C LYS A 158 16.50 22.48 -10.70
N GLU A 159 16.40 23.47 -11.55
CA GLU A 159 16.04 24.85 -11.17
C GLU A 159 14.55 24.95 -10.81
N GLU A 160 13.68 24.30 -11.57
CA GLU A 160 12.23 24.32 -11.37
C GLU A 160 11.73 23.25 -10.38
N LEU A 161 12.59 22.30 -9.97
CA LEU A 161 12.24 21.18 -9.09
C LEU A 161 10.99 20.44 -9.57
N LEU A 162 11.02 19.99 -10.83
CA LEU A 162 9.86 19.37 -11.47
C LEU A 162 9.37 18.13 -10.72
N THR A 163 8.06 17.98 -10.59
CA THR A 163 7.43 16.74 -10.10
C THR A 163 7.68 15.59 -11.09
N ALA A 164 7.42 14.36 -10.68
CA ALA A 164 7.61 13.22 -11.59
C ALA A 164 6.79 13.34 -12.87
N GLU A 165 5.53 13.80 -12.77
CA GLU A 165 4.64 14.00 -13.92
C GLU A 165 5.12 15.13 -14.84
N GLU A 166 5.63 16.22 -14.27
CA GLU A 166 6.21 17.33 -15.04
C GLU A 166 7.50 16.87 -15.75
N VAL A 167 8.37 16.07 -15.10
CA VAL A 167 9.55 15.47 -15.73
C VAL A 167 9.14 14.56 -16.89
N ILE A 168 8.14 13.70 -16.71
CA ILE A 168 7.63 12.83 -17.77
C ILE A 168 7.16 13.66 -18.96
N SER A 169 6.28 14.62 -18.74
CA SER A 169 5.73 15.48 -19.79
C SER A 169 6.81 16.26 -20.53
N TYR A 170 7.76 16.83 -19.79
CA TYR A 170 8.85 17.58 -20.36
C TYR A 170 9.78 16.71 -21.20
N CYS A 171 10.19 15.55 -20.68
CA CYS A 171 11.05 14.61 -21.42
C CYS A 171 10.33 14.01 -22.65
N GLU A 172 9.01 13.76 -22.57
CA GLU A 172 8.22 13.32 -23.73
C GLU A 172 8.23 14.39 -24.83
N GLY A 173 8.08 15.67 -24.47
CA GLY A 173 8.15 16.78 -25.42
C GLY A 173 9.51 16.88 -26.12
N GLU A 174 10.59 16.65 -25.40
CA GLU A 174 11.97 16.60 -25.92
C GLU A 174 12.31 15.25 -26.58
N LYS A 175 11.38 14.31 -26.59
CA LYS A 175 11.53 12.94 -27.12
C LYS A 175 12.71 12.16 -26.51
N ILE A 176 12.96 12.34 -25.23
CA ILE A 176 13.99 11.64 -24.46
C ILE A 176 13.36 10.75 -23.37
N CYS A 177 14.11 9.75 -22.90
CA CYS A 177 13.62 8.81 -21.89
C CYS A 177 13.56 9.44 -20.49
N PRO A 178 12.36 9.64 -19.90
CA PRO A 178 12.24 10.23 -18.55
C PRO A 178 12.91 9.38 -17.47
N TYR A 179 12.80 8.06 -17.56
CA TYR A 179 13.40 7.14 -16.60
C TYR A 179 14.94 7.23 -16.58
N GLU A 180 15.57 7.26 -17.75
CA GLU A 180 17.03 7.41 -17.87
C GLU A 180 17.48 8.82 -17.49
N MET A 181 16.65 9.85 -17.72
CA MET A 181 16.92 11.22 -17.24
C MET A 181 16.99 11.24 -15.71
N ASN A 182 15.98 10.65 -15.02
CA ASN A 182 15.99 10.57 -13.57
C ASN A 182 17.23 9.82 -13.04
N LYS A 183 17.63 8.71 -13.66
CA LYS A 183 18.86 8.00 -13.29
C LYS A 183 20.12 8.86 -13.36
N ARG A 184 20.19 9.77 -14.33
CA ARG A 184 21.34 10.67 -14.49
C ARG A 184 21.33 11.86 -13.52
N LEU A 185 20.14 12.16 -12.94
CA LEU A 185 19.96 13.27 -12.02
C LEU A 185 20.05 12.87 -10.55
N ILE A 186 19.80 11.59 -10.25
CA ILE A 186 19.63 11.12 -8.88
C ILE A 186 20.88 11.28 -8.02
N ASN A 187 22.08 11.18 -8.63
CA ASN A 187 23.35 11.38 -7.93
C ASN A 187 23.53 12.81 -7.42
N ASP A 188 22.91 13.76 -8.08
CA ASP A 188 22.99 15.18 -7.70
C ASP A 188 21.92 15.58 -6.67
N ALA A 189 20.93 14.72 -6.45
CA ALA A 189 19.81 15.00 -5.57
C ALA A 189 20.17 14.80 -4.11
N LEU A 190 19.90 15.80 -3.27
CA LEU A 190 20.00 15.70 -1.83
C LEU A 190 18.79 14.95 -1.24
N LEU A 191 17.59 15.14 -1.84
CA LEU A 191 16.35 14.49 -1.50
C LEU A 191 15.89 13.59 -2.67
N VAL A 192 15.72 12.32 -2.41
CA VAL A 192 15.09 11.36 -3.35
C VAL A 192 13.75 10.93 -2.78
N VAL A 193 12.68 11.14 -3.56
CA VAL A 193 11.32 10.70 -3.21
C VAL A 193 11.00 9.46 -4.04
N ALA A 194 10.62 8.36 -3.40
CA ALA A 194 10.42 7.08 -4.09
C ALA A 194 9.28 6.24 -3.46
N PRO A 195 8.66 5.33 -4.22
CA PRO A 195 7.78 4.30 -3.65
C PRO A 195 8.54 3.33 -2.72
N TYR A 196 7.83 2.70 -1.78
CA TYR A 196 8.39 1.73 -0.82
C TYR A 196 9.25 0.64 -1.48
N VAL A 197 8.84 0.13 -2.65
CA VAL A 197 9.55 -0.93 -3.37
C VAL A 197 11.00 -0.57 -3.71
N TYR A 198 11.32 0.72 -3.90
CA TYR A 198 12.69 1.15 -4.21
C TYR A 198 13.68 0.88 -3.07
N PHE A 199 13.19 0.80 -1.84
CA PHE A 199 14.05 0.51 -0.70
C PHE A 199 13.89 -0.92 -0.17
N PHE A 200 12.68 -1.47 -0.17
CA PHE A 200 12.41 -2.78 0.45
C PHE A 200 12.73 -3.96 -0.47
N ASP A 201 12.69 -3.80 -1.80
CA ASP A 201 13.23 -4.82 -2.70
C ASP A 201 14.77 -4.78 -2.70
N PRO A 202 15.47 -5.88 -2.32
CA PRO A 202 16.92 -5.88 -2.20
C PRO A 202 17.67 -5.57 -3.51
N ALA A 203 17.13 -6.02 -4.65
CA ALA A 203 17.75 -5.79 -5.96
C ALA A 203 17.57 -4.34 -6.42
N ILE A 204 16.36 -3.79 -6.24
CA ILE A 204 16.04 -2.39 -6.57
C ILE A 204 16.80 -1.46 -5.63
N ARG A 205 16.87 -1.74 -4.33
CA ARG A 205 17.64 -0.97 -3.35
C ARG A 205 19.12 -0.86 -3.72
N ARG A 206 19.74 -1.97 -4.12
CA ARG A 206 21.14 -1.96 -4.56
C ARG A 206 21.36 -0.98 -5.71
N ASN A 207 20.51 -1.03 -6.73
CA ASN A 207 20.57 -0.10 -7.86
C ASN A 207 20.31 1.35 -7.43
N LEU A 208 19.34 1.58 -6.52
CA LEU A 208 19.03 2.92 -6.01
C LEU A 208 20.23 3.53 -5.30
N LEU A 209 20.87 2.81 -4.40
CA LEU A 209 22.05 3.28 -3.66
C LEU A 209 23.24 3.54 -4.59
N GLU A 210 23.44 2.69 -5.60
CA GLU A 210 24.44 2.91 -6.65
C GLU A 210 24.16 4.21 -7.41
N TRP A 211 22.91 4.45 -7.84
CA TRP A 211 22.56 5.69 -8.54
C TRP A 211 22.66 6.93 -7.65
N MET A 212 22.38 6.81 -6.36
CA MET A 212 22.56 7.87 -5.37
C MET A 212 24.03 8.12 -5.00
N GLY A 213 24.93 7.20 -5.34
CA GLY A 213 26.36 7.29 -5.00
C GLY A 213 26.61 7.29 -3.48
N CYS A 214 25.84 6.49 -2.71
CA CYS A 214 25.95 6.44 -1.26
C CYS A 214 25.72 5.03 -0.71
N ASN A 215 26.11 4.82 0.55
CA ASN A 215 25.84 3.59 1.28
C ASN A 215 24.53 3.71 2.08
N ILE A 216 23.99 2.59 2.54
CA ILE A 216 22.75 2.57 3.32
C ILE A 216 22.85 3.39 4.62
N ASN A 217 24.01 3.38 5.28
CA ASN A 217 24.27 4.14 6.50
C ASN A 217 24.44 5.65 6.27
N ASP A 218 24.40 6.11 5.01
CA ASP A 218 24.36 7.53 4.66
C ASP A 218 22.92 8.05 4.46
N ILE A 219 21.94 7.16 4.51
CA ILE A 219 20.53 7.48 4.28
C ILE A 219 19.87 8.01 5.56
N ILE A 220 19.29 9.19 5.48
CA ILE A 220 18.27 9.69 6.40
C ILE A 220 16.93 9.34 5.81
N MET A 221 16.21 8.43 6.44
CA MET A 221 14.95 7.92 5.90
C MET A 221 13.75 8.63 6.48
N ILE A 222 12.78 8.95 5.62
CA ILE A 222 11.44 9.42 6.01
C ILE A 222 10.43 8.48 5.38
N ILE A 223 9.56 7.89 6.20
CA ILE A 223 8.48 7.00 5.75
C ILE A 223 7.15 7.69 6.03
N ASP A 224 6.46 8.05 4.96
CA ASP A 224 5.15 8.68 5.03
C ASP A 224 4.03 7.63 4.96
N GLU A 225 2.89 7.94 5.59
CA GLU A 225 1.77 7.02 5.78
C GLU A 225 2.25 5.65 6.30
N ALA A 226 3.12 5.70 7.28
CA ALA A 226 3.87 4.57 7.83
C ALA A 226 2.97 3.42 8.33
N HIS A 227 1.70 3.71 8.66
CA HIS A 227 0.72 2.70 9.06
C HIS A 227 0.51 1.60 8.01
N ASN A 228 0.84 1.86 6.74
CA ASN A 228 0.75 0.87 5.65
C ASN A 228 1.97 -0.07 5.57
N LEU A 229 3.08 0.28 6.21
CA LEU A 229 4.33 -0.45 6.04
C LEU A 229 4.27 -1.90 6.52
N PRO A 230 3.64 -2.23 7.68
CA PRO A 230 3.57 -3.63 8.11
C PRO A 230 2.83 -4.54 7.12
N GLU A 231 1.70 -4.09 6.59
CA GLU A 231 0.93 -4.87 5.61
C GLU A 231 1.66 -4.99 4.28
N TYR A 232 2.20 -3.87 3.77
CA TYR A 232 3.06 -3.88 2.58
C TYR A 232 4.21 -4.91 2.70
N ALA A 233 4.88 -4.96 3.84
CA ALA A 233 6.00 -5.86 4.07
C ALA A 233 5.57 -7.33 4.11
N ARG A 234 4.40 -7.63 4.70
CA ARG A 234 3.82 -9.00 4.67
C ARG A 234 3.47 -9.42 3.25
N GLU A 235 2.73 -8.57 2.51
CA GLU A 235 2.37 -8.85 1.11
C GLU A 235 3.61 -9.04 0.24
N PHE A 236 4.63 -8.19 0.40
CA PHE A 236 5.88 -8.28 -0.33
C PHE A 236 6.63 -9.59 -0.08
N SER A 237 6.55 -10.15 1.13
CA SER A 237 7.21 -11.39 1.54
C SER A 237 6.32 -12.63 1.41
N SER A 238 5.11 -12.51 0.90
CA SER A 238 4.15 -13.60 0.70
C SER A 238 4.07 -14.01 -0.78
N ALA A 239 3.55 -15.21 -1.04
CA ALA A 239 3.35 -15.71 -2.40
C ALA A 239 2.09 -16.57 -2.50
N GLU A 240 1.47 -16.57 -3.68
CA GLU A 240 0.28 -17.38 -3.98
C GLU A 240 0.44 -18.16 -5.29
N LEU A 241 -0.16 -19.35 -5.35
CA LEU A 241 -0.25 -20.19 -6.54
C LEU A 241 -1.66 -20.77 -6.69
N GLY A 242 -2.43 -20.24 -7.64
CA GLY A 242 -3.77 -20.74 -7.93
C GLY A 242 -3.81 -21.76 -9.08
N CYS A 243 -4.87 -22.57 -9.12
CA CYS A 243 -5.10 -23.57 -10.17
C CYS A 243 -5.11 -22.96 -11.58
N LYS A 244 -5.60 -21.75 -11.78
CA LYS A 244 -5.56 -21.04 -13.07
C LYS A 244 -4.11 -20.84 -13.57
N THR A 245 -3.16 -20.57 -12.68
CA THR A 245 -1.74 -20.44 -13.05
C THR A 245 -1.19 -21.77 -13.56
N LEU A 246 -1.59 -22.90 -12.96
CA LEU A 246 -1.20 -24.25 -13.40
C LEU A 246 -1.81 -24.60 -14.76
N GLU A 247 -3.04 -24.20 -15.02
CA GLU A 247 -3.69 -24.38 -16.34
C GLU A 247 -2.97 -23.56 -17.42
N LEU A 248 -2.56 -22.32 -17.10
CA LEU A 248 -1.78 -21.48 -18.02
C LEU A 248 -0.37 -22.05 -18.22
N ALA A 249 0.25 -22.65 -17.20
CA ALA A 249 1.53 -23.34 -17.32
C ALA A 249 1.42 -24.57 -18.25
N LYS A 250 0.33 -25.32 -18.19
CA LYS A 250 0.07 -26.43 -19.14
C LYS A 250 -0.07 -25.92 -20.57
N LYS A 251 -0.86 -24.87 -20.80
CA LYS A 251 -0.99 -24.27 -22.15
C LYS A 251 0.33 -23.75 -22.67
N GLU A 252 1.19 -23.26 -21.80
CA GLU A 252 2.54 -22.81 -22.17
C GLU A 252 3.39 -23.98 -22.71
N THR A 253 3.24 -25.20 -22.15
CA THR A 253 3.94 -26.39 -22.66
C THR A 253 3.43 -26.87 -24.03
N GLU A 254 2.19 -26.58 -24.39
CA GLU A 254 1.65 -26.85 -25.73
C GLU A 254 2.36 -26.00 -26.81
N GLU A 255 2.72 -24.74 -26.47
CA GLU A 255 3.40 -23.82 -27.39
C GLU A 255 4.93 -24.05 -27.46
N PHE A 256 5.56 -24.34 -26.30
CA PHE A 256 7.03 -24.37 -26.17
C PHE A 256 7.63 -25.78 -25.97
N GLY A 257 6.79 -26.81 -25.94
CA GLY A 257 7.18 -28.21 -25.76
C GLY A 257 7.05 -28.70 -24.32
N ASP A 258 6.48 -29.88 -24.14
CA ASP A 258 6.27 -30.50 -22.84
C ASP A 258 7.46 -31.35 -22.40
N SER A 259 8.47 -30.69 -21.84
CA SER A 259 9.74 -31.30 -21.46
C SER A 259 9.63 -32.11 -20.16
N ASN A 260 10.49 -33.11 -20.01
CA ASN A 260 10.68 -33.78 -18.72
C ASN A 260 11.45 -32.88 -17.76
N VAL A 261 10.93 -32.71 -16.54
CA VAL A 261 11.56 -31.94 -15.44
C VAL A 261 12.16 -32.85 -14.37
N ALA A 262 11.76 -34.12 -14.35
CA ALA A 262 12.38 -35.20 -13.62
C ALA A 262 12.27 -36.49 -14.46
N GLU A 263 12.81 -37.62 -13.96
CA GLU A 263 12.69 -38.90 -14.62
C GLU A 263 11.19 -39.25 -14.80
N ASN A 264 10.77 -39.41 -16.05
CA ASN A 264 9.36 -39.71 -16.43
C ASN A 264 8.30 -38.69 -15.97
N VAL A 265 8.69 -37.47 -15.54
CA VAL A 265 7.76 -36.42 -15.12
C VAL A 265 7.80 -35.27 -16.11
N LYS A 266 6.74 -35.14 -16.89
CA LYS A 266 6.52 -33.98 -17.78
C LYS A 266 5.95 -32.78 -17.01
N ILE A 267 6.20 -31.57 -17.52
CA ILE A 267 5.68 -30.32 -16.92
C ILE A 267 4.17 -30.35 -16.82
N SER A 268 3.47 -30.72 -17.90
CA SER A 268 2.00 -30.77 -17.94
C SER A 268 1.42 -31.73 -16.92
N GLY A 269 2.07 -32.91 -16.76
CA GLY A 269 1.71 -33.92 -15.76
C GLY A 269 1.90 -33.42 -14.33
N PHE A 270 3.03 -32.75 -14.05
CA PHE A 270 3.28 -32.15 -12.75
C PHE A 270 2.25 -31.07 -12.41
N CYS A 271 1.98 -30.14 -13.34
CA CYS A 271 0.97 -29.09 -13.13
C CYS A 271 -0.43 -29.67 -12.89
N THR A 272 -0.80 -30.76 -13.58
CA THR A 272 -2.09 -31.43 -13.36
C THR A 272 -2.15 -32.03 -11.96
N GLN A 273 -1.16 -32.81 -11.55
CA GLN A 273 -1.14 -33.42 -10.22
C GLN A 273 -1.09 -32.38 -9.10
N LEU A 274 -0.33 -31.30 -9.27
CA LEU A 274 -0.32 -30.20 -8.29
C LEU A 274 -1.69 -29.50 -8.18
N ALA A 275 -2.37 -29.28 -9.31
CA ALA A 275 -3.73 -28.72 -9.28
C ALA A 275 -4.72 -29.64 -8.56
N ASP A 276 -4.60 -30.96 -8.75
CA ASP A 276 -5.43 -31.95 -8.06
C ASP A 276 -5.12 -31.98 -6.55
N VAL A 277 -3.86 -31.85 -6.16
CA VAL A 277 -3.46 -31.71 -4.73
C VAL A 277 -4.09 -30.43 -4.14
N ILE A 278 -4.02 -29.30 -4.83
CA ILE A 278 -4.61 -28.04 -4.33
C ILE A 278 -6.12 -28.18 -4.14
N ARG A 279 -6.83 -28.79 -5.09
CA ARG A 279 -8.27 -29.02 -4.98
C ARG A 279 -8.60 -29.99 -3.82
N MET A 280 -7.88 -31.09 -3.72
CA MET A 280 -8.02 -32.05 -2.62
C MET A 280 -7.87 -31.37 -1.25
N LEU A 281 -6.79 -30.62 -1.05
CA LEU A 281 -6.55 -29.90 0.21
C LEU A 281 -7.63 -28.83 0.46
N SER A 282 -8.08 -28.14 -0.60
CA SER A 282 -9.18 -27.17 -0.50
C SER A 282 -10.47 -27.83 -0.04
N ASP A 283 -10.83 -28.96 -0.62
CA ASP A 283 -12.06 -29.71 -0.27
C ASP A 283 -11.98 -30.36 1.12
N GLU A 284 -10.78 -30.81 1.52
CA GLU A 284 -10.57 -31.48 2.80
C GLU A 284 -10.49 -30.51 3.98
N TYR A 285 -9.73 -29.42 3.83
CA TYR A 285 -9.39 -28.54 4.96
C TYR A 285 -10.24 -27.27 5.06
N VAL A 286 -10.76 -26.73 3.95
CA VAL A 286 -11.43 -25.43 3.97
C VAL A 286 -12.94 -25.58 4.22
N GLN A 287 -13.41 -25.04 5.35
CA GLN A 287 -14.83 -24.98 5.67
C GLN A 287 -15.50 -23.66 5.27
N GLU A 288 -14.75 -22.55 5.31
CA GLU A 288 -15.25 -21.19 4.99
C GLU A 288 -14.46 -20.55 3.86
N GLU A 289 -13.36 -19.85 4.15
CA GLU A 289 -12.57 -19.08 3.18
C GLU A 289 -11.15 -19.66 2.98
N ASP A 290 -10.48 -20.00 4.09
CA ASP A 290 -9.11 -20.52 4.11
C ASP A 290 -8.90 -21.54 5.22
N SER A 291 -7.83 -22.31 5.12
CA SER A 291 -7.34 -23.18 6.17
C SER A 291 -5.82 -23.29 6.18
N LEU A 292 -5.25 -23.60 7.34
CA LEU A 292 -3.85 -23.96 7.45
C LEU A 292 -3.60 -25.30 6.80
N VAL A 293 -2.51 -25.41 6.05
CA VAL A 293 -1.99 -26.65 5.51
C VAL A 293 -0.83 -27.08 6.41
N PRO A 294 -0.80 -28.33 6.91
CA PRO A 294 0.36 -28.83 7.63
C PRO A 294 1.65 -28.64 6.83
N PRO A 295 2.78 -28.31 7.46
CA PRO A 295 3.97 -27.81 6.77
C PRO A 295 4.49 -28.70 5.64
N ASN A 296 4.31 -30.02 5.70
CA ASN A 296 4.87 -30.97 4.73
C ASN A 296 3.82 -31.69 3.88
N ASP A 297 2.53 -31.38 4.01
CA ASP A 297 1.46 -32.16 3.35
C ASP A 297 1.52 -32.08 1.83
N VAL A 298 1.74 -30.89 1.28
CA VAL A 298 1.87 -30.72 -0.19
C VAL A 298 3.07 -31.46 -0.71
N GLU A 299 4.22 -31.37 -0.03
CA GLU A 299 5.45 -32.06 -0.39
C GLU A 299 5.27 -33.59 -0.28
N ALA A 300 4.68 -34.07 0.80
CA ALA A 300 4.44 -35.51 1.02
C ALA A 300 3.53 -36.09 -0.06
N GLU A 301 2.45 -35.39 -0.40
CA GLU A 301 1.49 -35.83 -1.43
C GLU A 301 2.14 -35.84 -2.83
N LEU A 302 2.93 -34.81 -3.18
CA LEU A 302 3.67 -34.80 -4.44
C LEU A 302 4.75 -35.89 -4.49
N MET A 303 5.51 -36.09 -3.42
CA MET A 303 6.51 -37.17 -3.35
C MET A 303 5.86 -38.56 -3.49
N HIS A 304 4.70 -38.76 -2.88
CA HIS A 304 3.94 -40.01 -3.02
C HIS A 304 3.46 -40.23 -4.46
N ARG A 305 2.81 -39.23 -5.08
CA ARG A 305 2.25 -39.35 -6.45
C ARG A 305 3.30 -39.60 -7.52
N PHE A 306 4.47 -39.02 -7.35
CA PHE A 306 5.56 -39.15 -8.32
C PHE A 306 6.63 -40.15 -7.90
N THR A 307 6.48 -40.83 -6.75
CA THR A 307 7.46 -41.78 -6.21
C THR A 307 8.87 -41.18 -6.15
N MET A 308 8.99 -39.97 -5.60
CA MET A 308 10.24 -39.21 -5.54
C MET A 308 10.60 -38.78 -4.14
N THR A 309 11.87 -38.47 -3.94
CA THR A 309 12.41 -37.94 -2.69
C THR A 309 12.26 -36.41 -2.64
N SER A 310 12.41 -35.81 -1.45
CA SER A 310 12.42 -34.35 -1.27
C SER A 310 13.52 -33.68 -2.09
N SER A 311 14.71 -34.29 -2.22
CA SER A 311 15.82 -33.78 -3.06
C SER A 311 15.44 -33.76 -4.54
N GLU A 312 14.74 -34.79 -5.02
CA GLU A 312 14.27 -34.87 -6.41
C GLU A 312 13.16 -33.83 -6.68
N LEU A 313 12.21 -33.63 -5.75
CA LEU A 313 11.20 -32.58 -5.85
C LEU A 313 11.85 -31.18 -5.88
N GLN A 314 12.87 -30.95 -5.06
CA GLN A 314 13.64 -29.70 -5.07
C GLN A 314 14.39 -29.49 -6.40
N LYS A 315 14.95 -30.55 -7.00
CA LYS A 315 15.58 -30.50 -8.32
C LYS A 315 14.56 -30.25 -9.42
N LEU A 316 13.39 -30.91 -9.34
CA LEU A 316 12.28 -30.70 -10.25
C LEU A 316 11.82 -29.23 -10.26
N SER A 317 11.63 -28.62 -9.10
CA SER A 317 11.21 -27.22 -9.00
C SER A 317 12.24 -26.26 -9.62
N LYS A 318 13.55 -26.52 -9.45
CA LYS A 318 14.61 -25.78 -10.14
C LYS A 318 14.54 -25.96 -11.67
N ASN A 319 14.29 -27.18 -12.15
CA ASN A 319 14.16 -27.46 -13.58
C ASN A 319 12.95 -26.74 -14.20
N LEU A 320 11.82 -26.65 -13.47
CA LEU A 320 10.67 -25.84 -13.89
C LEU A 320 11.05 -24.37 -14.04
N ALA A 321 11.78 -23.82 -13.07
CA ALA A 321 12.22 -22.42 -13.13
C ALA A 321 13.19 -22.18 -14.31
N ILE A 322 14.11 -23.10 -14.56
CA ILE A 322 15.06 -23.03 -15.70
C ILE A 322 14.30 -23.11 -17.03
N TYR A 323 13.40 -24.08 -17.19
CA TYR A 323 12.57 -24.19 -18.40
C TYR A 323 11.79 -22.88 -18.63
N GLY A 324 11.13 -22.39 -17.59
CA GLY A 324 10.36 -21.15 -17.70
C GLY A 324 11.23 -19.94 -18.05
N GLU A 325 12.50 -19.86 -17.61
CA GLU A 325 13.41 -18.80 -18.04
C GLU A 325 13.76 -18.91 -19.53
N VAL A 326 13.93 -20.12 -20.06
CA VAL A 326 14.11 -20.33 -21.52
C VAL A 326 12.87 -19.88 -22.30
N VAL A 327 11.67 -20.16 -21.80
CA VAL A 327 10.41 -19.67 -22.39
C VAL A 327 10.35 -18.15 -22.38
N ARG A 328 10.66 -17.51 -21.25
CA ARG A 328 10.71 -16.04 -21.12
C ARG A 328 11.67 -15.43 -22.15
N GLU A 329 12.84 -16.02 -22.30
CA GLU A 329 13.86 -15.60 -23.28
C GLU A 329 13.36 -15.76 -24.70
N THR A 330 12.69 -16.87 -25.03
CA THR A 330 12.13 -17.14 -26.37
C THR A 330 11.01 -16.16 -26.68
N LYS A 331 10.08 -15.94 -25.75
CA LYS A 331 9.01 -14.94 -25.90
C LYS A 331 9.59 -13.53 -26.13
N ARG A 332 10.63 -13.18 -25.36
CA ARG A 332 11.36 -11.91 -25.48
C ARG A 332 11.93 -11.72 -26.89
N LYS A 333 12.63 -12.74 -27.42
CA LYS A 333 13.17 -12.72 -28.79
C LYS A 333 12.08 -12.56 -29.85
N ASN A 334 10.90 -13.13 -29.58
CA ASN A 334 9.73 -13.04 -30.46
C ASN A 334 8.85 -11.81 -30.20
N ARG A 335 9.32 -10.82 -29.41
CA ARG A 335 8.61 -9.56 -29.07
C ARG A 335 7.27 -9.78 -28.36
N LYS A 336 7.08 -10.93 -27.73
CA LYS A 336 5.95 -11.24 -26.86
C LYS A 336 6.29 -10.86 -25.43
N LEU A 337 5.26 -10.77 -24.58
CA LEU A 337 5.44 -10.59 -23.11
C LEU A 337 6.37 -11.68 -22.55
N PRO A 338 7.50 -11.32 -21.89
CA PRO A 338 8.46 -12.28 -21.35
C PRO A 338 7.93 -12.89 -20.03
N ARG A 339 6.75 -13.46 -20.08
CA ARG A 339 6.04 -14.14 -18.99
C ARG A 339 6.11 -15.63 -19.16
N SER A 340 6.39 -16.35 -18.07
CA SER A 340 6.26 -17.81 -18.01
C SER A 340 5.54 -18.23 -16.75
N TYR A 341 4.46 -18.95 -16.92
CA TYR A 341 3.69 -19.54 -15.84
C TYR A 341 4.43 -20.75 -15.24
N VAL A 342 5.15 -21.52 -16.07
CA VAL A 342 6.00 -22.62 -15.58
C VAL A 342 7.11 -22.09 -14.67
N HIS A 343 7.71 -20.93 -15.01
CA HIS A 343 8.68 -20.27 -14.12
C HIS A 343 8.06 -19.93 -12.77
N ALA A 344 6.86 -19.35 -12.77
CA ALA A 344 6.15 -18.99 -11.54
C ALA A 344 5.86 -20.22 -10.65
N VAL A 345 5.46 -21.34 -11.25
CA VAL A 345 5.27 -22.61 -10.53
C VAL A 345 6.57 -23.08 -9.89
N GLY A 346 7.67 -23.10 -10.64
CA GLY A 346 8.97 -23.52 -10.12
C GLY A 346 9.44 -22.66 -8.94
N ILE A 347 9.37 -21.33 -9.06
CA ILE A 347 9.74 -20.40 -7.98
C ILE A 347 8.84 -20.57 -6.75
N PHE A 348 7.52 -20.72 -6.95
CA PHE A 348 6.59 -20.92 -5.85
C PHE A 348 6.90 -22.19 -5.06
N ILE A 349 7.09 -23.34 -5.73
CA ILE A 349 7.42 -24.62 -5.05
C ILE A 349 8.77 -24.53 -4.33
N MET A 350 9.78 -23.87 -4.94
CA MET A 350 11.04 -23.61 -4.25
C MET A 350 10.85 -22.80 -2.96
N PHE A 351 10.03 -21.77 -3.00
CA PHE A 351 9.71 -20.96 -1.82
C PHE A 351 8.90 -21.76 -0.80
N TRP A 352 7.90 -22.52 -1.25
CA TRP A 352 7.09 -23.38 -0.40
C TRP A 352 7.94 -24.38 0.40
N MET A 353 8.91 -25.04 -0.23
CA MET A 353 9.78 -26.02 0.42
C MET A 353 10.83 -25.39 1.35
N ASN A 354 11.21 -24.15 1.14
CA ASN A 354 12.30 -23.49 1.87
C ASN A 354 11.83 -22.40 2.86
N SER A 355 10.52 -22.10 2.90
CA SER A 355 9.97 -21.14 3.88
C SER A 355 10.05 -21.74 5.29
N ASP A 356 10.59 -20.97 6.23
CA ASP A 356 10.65 -21.39 7.63
C ASP A 356 9.26 -21.31 8.29
N VAL A 357 8.98 -22.24 9.19
CA VAL A 357 7.69 -22.37 9.89
C VAL A 357 7.50 -21.37 11.04
N GLU A 358 8.55 -20.67 11.44
CA GLU A 358 8.50 -19.67 12.49
C GLU A 358 7.99 -18.33 11.96
N THR A 359 8.33 -18.01 10.71
CA THR A 359 8.02 -16.72 10.06
C THR A 359 6.85 -16.82 9.10
N TYR A 360 6.60 -18.00 8.51
CA TYR A 360 5.60 -18.21 7.47
C TYR A 360 4.60 -19.28 7.85
N VAL A 361 3.36 -19.07 7.40
CA VAL A 361 2.34 -20.12 7.41
C VAL A 361 1.93 -20.48 5.98
N LYS A 362 1.61 -21.76 5.81
CA LYS A 362 1.12 -22.35 4.57
C LYS A 362 -0.40 -22.49 4.65
N LEU A 363 -1.09 -21.97 3.66
CA LEU A 363 -2.53 -21.89 3.63
C LEU A 363 -3.07 -22.46 2.31
N VAL A 364 -4.29 -22.99 2.35
CA VAL A 364 -5.12 -23.24 1.17
C VAL A 364 -6.40 -22.42 1.27
N LYS A 365 -6.81 -21.84 0.13
CA LYS A 365 -8.02 -21.02 0.00
C LYS A 365 -9.02 -21.73 -0.91
N ASN A 366 -10.29 -21.77 -0.49
CA ASN A 366 -11.39 -22.25 -1.31
C ASN A 366 -12.11 -21.05 -1.94
N THR A 367 -11.74 -20.75 -3.18
CA THR A 367 -12.34 -19.70 -3.99
C THR A 367 -12.71 -20.30 -5.35
N GLU A 368 -13.29 -19.52 -6.27
CA GLU A 368 -13.48 -19.96 -7.67
C GLU A 368 -12.16 -20.44 -8.34
N ASN A 369 -11.02 -20.07 -7.78
CA ASN A 369 -9.70 -20.51 -8.17
C ASN A 369 -8.96 -20.98 -6.91
N PRO A 370 -9.08 -22.26 -6.51
CA PRO A 370 -8.37 -22.79 -5.35
C PRO A 370 -6.89 -22.47 -5.39
N THR A 371 -6.33 -22.01 -4.26
CA THR A 371 -5.02 -21.36 -4.22
C THR A 371 -4.24 -21.80 -2.98
N LEU A 372 -2.96 -22.14 -3.16
CA LEU A 372 -2.00 -22.22 -2.06
C LEU A 372 -1.40 -20.85 -1.79
N GLU A 373 -1.21 -20.52 -0.52
CA GLU A 373 -0.57 -19.27 -0.07
C GLU A 373 0.55 -19.58 0.92
N ILE A 374 1.69 -18.92 0.72
CA ILE A 374 2.75 -18.78 1.71
C ILE A 374 2.59 -17.38 2.28
N PHE A 375 2.12 -17.25 3.52
CA PHE A 375 1.86 -15.95 4.14
C PHE A 375 2.92 -15.63 5.19
N CYS A 376 3.51 -14.45 5.05
CA CYS A 376 4.49 -13.92 5.99
C CYS A 376 3.79 -13.38 7.24
N LEU A 377 4.13 -13.90 8.41
CA LEU A 377 3.61 -13.43 9.71
C LEU A 377 4.41 -12.23 10.25
N ASP A 378 5.71 -12.18 9.91
CA ASP A 378 6.65 -11.19 10.45
C ASP A 378 7.06 -10.13 9.40
N PRO A 379 6.47 -8.94 9.42
CA PRO A 379 6.86 -7.88 8.49
C PRO A 379 8.29 -7.41 8.71
N SER A 380 8.90 -7.67 9.88
CA SER A 380 10.28 -7.27 10.17
C SER A 380 11.31 -7.97 9.29
N VAL A 381 10.97 -9.10 8.68
CA VAL A 381 11.81 -9.78 7.68
C VAL A 381 12.21 -8.83 6.54
N THR A 382 11.27 -8.02 6.10
CA THR A 382 11.50 -7.01 5.05
C THR A 382 11.97 -5.68 5.63
N THR A 383 11.42 -5.25 6.77
CA THR A 383 11.56 -3.86 7.24
C THR A 383 12.77 -3.61 8.13
N LYS A 384 13.33 -4.64 8.78
CA LYS A 384 14.50 -4.47 9.68
C LYS A 384 15.73 -3.84 9.02
N VAL A 385 15.82 -3.86 7.70
CA VAL A 385 16.88 -3.18 6.94
C VAL A 385 16.88 -1.66 7.17
N ILE A 386 15.79 -1.08 7.64
CA ILE A 386 15.71 0.33 8.04
C ILE A 386 16.73 0.65 9.14
N ASN A 387 17.01 -0.30 10.02
CA ASN A 387 17.94 -0.13 11.14
C ASN A 387 19.40 0.04 10.69
N GLU A 388 19.71 -0.24 9.43
CA GLU A 388 21.03 0.00 8.82
C GLU A 388 21.19 1.46 8.34
N CYS A 389 20.10 2.21 8.23
CA CYS A 389 20.13 3.62 7.85
C CYS A 389 20.73 4.48 8.96
N HIS A 390 21.23 5.68 8.59
CA HIS A 390 21.72 6.64 9.57
C HIS A 390 20.66 6.95 10.63
N SER A 391 19.45 7.20 10.21
CA SER A 391 18.28 7.42 11.06
C SER A 391 16.99 7.26 10.27
N SER A 392 15.87 7.02 10.95
CA SER A 392 14.57 7.01 10.29
C SER A 392 13.49 7.74 11.08
N VAL A 393 12.54 8.31 10.34
CA VAL A 393 11.32 8.90 10.85
C VAL A 393 10.14 8.25 10.15
N HIS A 394 9.27 7.65 10.93
CA HIS A 394 8.04 6.99 10.49
C HIS A 394 6.86 7.85 10.93
N MET A 395 6.08 8.36 10.01
CA MET A 395 5.00 9.29 10.34
C MET A 395 3.69 8.91 9.66
N SER A 396 2.60 9.13 10.37
CA SER A 396 1.25 8.97 9.87
C SER A 396 0.26 9.82 10.67
N GLY A 397 -0.93 10.05 10.11
CA GLY A 397 -2.07 10.61 10.82
C GLY A 397 -2.75 9.61 11.76
N THR A 398 -2.52 8.32 11.54
CA THR A 398 -3.18 7.21 12.24
C THR A 398 -2.18 6.06 12.43
N LEU A 399 -1.29 6.18 13.39
CA LEU A 399 -0.23 5.19 13.64
C LEU A 399 -0.43 4.40 14.94
N SER A 400 -1.22 4.94 15.85
CA SER A 400 -1.51 4.29 17.14
C SER A 400 -2.16 2.91 16.98
N PRO A 401 -1.82 1.94 17.87
CA PRO A 401 -0.84 2.00 18.94
C PRO A 401 0.61 2.05 18.42
N LEU A 402 1.42 2.98 18.94
CA LEU A 402 2.78 3.20 18.42
C LEU A 402 3.74 2.06 18.76
N GLU A 403 3.56 1.40 19.90
CA GLU A 403 4.34 0.24 20.32
C GLU A 403 4.12 -0.94 19.35
N GLU A 404 2.86 -1.18 18.96
CA GLU A 404 2.55 -2.21 17.97
C GLU A 404 3.28 -1.94 16.65
N TYR A 405 3.26 -0.70 16.19
CA TYR A 405 3.95 -0.32 14.95
C TYR A 405 5.47 -0.55 15.07
N ARG A 406 6.10 -0.06 16.15
CA ARG A 406 7.53 -0.24 16.43
C ARG A 406 7.91 -1.73 16.39
N ASP A 407 7.16 -2.54 17.13
CA ASP A 407 7.42 -3.96 17.30
C ASP A 407 7.19 -4.74 15.99
N SER A 408 6.11 -4.43 15.25
CA SER A 408 5.78 -5.07 13.97
C SER A 408 6.83 -4.80 12.89
N VAL A 409 7.35 -3.57 12.78
CA VAL A 409 8.37 -3.25 11.76
C VAL A 409 9.80 -3.53 12.22
N GLY A 410 9.99 -4.04 13.44
CA GLY A 410 11.29 -4.42 13.97
C GLY A 410 12.22 -3.24 14.25
N LEU A 411 11.67 -2.08 14.64
CA LEU A 411 12.50 -0.98 15.15
C LEU A 411 13.05 -1.32 16.55
N PRO A 412 14.22 -0.81 16.91
CA PRO A 412 14.80 -1.05 18.22
C PRO A 412 13.90 -0.49 19.33
N GLN A 413 13.94 -1.09 20.52
CA GLN A 413 13.17 -0.63 21.69
C GLN A 413 13.54 0.79 22.13
N THR A 414 14.71 1.28 21.72
CA THR A 414 15.17 2.67 21.93
C THR A 414 14.54 3.67 20.97
N ALA A 415 13.76 3.20 19.97
CA ALA A 415 13.05 4.08 19.04
C ALA A 415 12.08 4.99 19.80
N GLN A 416 12.10 6.27 19.48
CA GLN A 416 11.24 7.26 20.10
C GLN A 416 9.81 7.12 19.57
N LEU A 417 8.84 7.12 20.47
CA LEU A 417 7.42 7.09 20.15
C LEU A 417 6.80 8.43 20.54
N ALA A 418 6.17 9.11 19.59
CA ALA A 418 5.61 10.43 19.82
C ALA A 418 4.20 10.55 19.22
N LYS A 419 3.30 11.17 19.98
CA LYS A 419 1.93 11.46 19.53
C LYS A 419 1.64 12.94 19.70
N TYR A 420 1.18 13.57 18.63
CA TYR A 420 0.75 14.97 18.62
C TYR A 420 -0.70 15.05 18.15
N PRO A 421 -1.57 15.75 18.89
CA PRO A 421 -2.95 15.94 18.49
C PRO A 421 -3.03 16.82 17.22
N SER A 422 -4.21 16.84 16.60
CA SER A 422 -4.49 17.77 15.50
C SER A 422 -4.31 19.22 15.99
N PRO A 423 -3.69 20.10 15.19
CA PRO A 423 -3.58 21.52 15.53
C PRO A 423 -4.91 22.27 15.45
N PHE A 424 -5.92 21.66 14.84
CA PHE A 424 -7.22 22.29 14.64
C PHE A 424 -8.06 22.34 15.92
N PRO A 425 -8.97 23.32 16.06
CA PRO A 425 -9.80 23.47 17.26
C PRO A 425 -10.62 22.20 17.56
N SER A 426 -10.53 21.71 18.79
CA SER A 426 -11.26 20.50 19.20
C SER A 426 -12.77 20.68 19.21
N GLU A 427 -13.25 21.93 19.40
CA GLU A 427 -14.65 22.33 19.36
C GLU A 427 -15.28 22.20 17.98
N ASN A 428 -14.48 22.17 16.93
CA ASN A 428 -14.96 21.97 15.56
C ASN A 428 -15.31 20.51 15.24
N ARG A 429 -15.03 19.59 16.16
CA ARG A 429 -15.30 18.16 15.97
C ARG A 429 -16.00 17.54 17.16
N ALA A 430 -17.11 16.83 16.91
CA ALA A 430 -17.70 15.94 17.90
C ALA A 430 -17.62 14.48 17.42
N ILE A 431 -17.36 13.56 18.35
CA ILE A 431 -17.29 12.12 18.08
C ILE A 431 -18.19 11.41 19.08
N PHE A 432 -19.21 10.73 18.58
CA PHE A 432 -20.17 9.99 19.38
C PHE A 432 -20.12 8.50 19.07
N TYR A 433 -20.45 7.64 20.04
CA TYR A 433 -20.77 6.26 19.80
C TYR A 433 -22.12 5.90 20.41
N ASP A 434 -22.95 5.15 19.69
CA ASP A 434 -24.25 4.68 20.18
C ASP A 434 -24.04 3.55 21.19
N VAL A 435 -24.64 3.68 22.36
CA VAL A 435 -24.49 2.71 23.46
C VAL A 435 -25.47 1.54 23.37
N ARG A 436 -26.45 1.59 22.46
CA ARG A 436 -27.51 0.58 22.31
C ARG A 436 -27.20 -0.40 21.18
N LEU A 437 -26.65 0.09 20.07
CA LEU A 437 -26.48 -0.65 18.83
C LEU A 437 -25.20 -1.48 18.83
N THR A 438 -25.20 -2.53 18.01
CA THR A 438 -24.02 -3.36 17.76
C THR A 438 -24.13 -4.07 16.42
N THR A 439 -22.96 -4.34 15.81
CA THR A 439 -22.83 -5.22 14.64
C THR A 439 -22.16 -6.55 14.99
N ARG A 440 -22.17 -6.94 16.27
CA ARG A 440 -21.60 -8.22 16.67
C ARG A 440 -22.36 -9.36 15.99
N TYR A 441 -21.63 -10.20 15.23
CA TYR A 441 -22.22 -11.25 14.40
C TYR A 441 -23.21 -12.16 15.18
N GLU A 442 -22.83 -12.58 16.37
CA GLU A 442 -23.66 -13.42 17.25
C GLU A 442 -24.96 -12.73 17.68
N GLU A 443 -24.96 -11.40 17.89
CA GLU A 443 -26.14 -10.65 18.27
C GLU A 443 -27.06 -10.40 17.05
N ILE A 444 -26.50 -10.02 15.90
CA ILE A 444 -27.29 -9.72 14.70
C ILE A 444 -27.82 -10.97 13.98
N THR A 445 -27.17 -12.13 14.12
CA THR A 445 -27.68 -13.41 13.58
C THR A 445 -28.73 -14.05 14.47
N ARG A 446 -28.65 -13.78 15.77
CA ARG A 446 -29.62 -14.30 16.76
C ARG A 446 -30.94 -13.56 16.71
N ASP A 447 -30.92 -12.25 16.41
CA ASP A 447 -32.10 -11.41 16.42
C ASP A 447 -32.00 -10.31 15.34
N GLU A 448 -32.80 -10.46 14.30
CA GLU A 448 -32.88 -9.50 13.19
C GLU A 448 -33.32 -8.08 13.60
N ARG A 449 -33.92 -7.92 14.78
CA ARG A 449 -34.32 -6.59 15.27
C ARG A 449 -33.11 -5.66 15.42
N PHE A 450 -31.94 -6.18 15.82
CA PHE A 450 -30.72 -5.37 15.92
C PHE A 450 -30.29 -4.75 14.60
N ILE A 451 -30.41 -5.49 13.49
CA ILE A 451 -30.11 -4.94 12.16
C ILE A 451 -31.13 -3.89 11.76
N ARG A 452 -32.42 -4.13 11.98
CA ARG A 452 -33.47 -3.18 11.64
C ARG A 452 -33.34 -1.88 12.45
N GLU A 453 -33.06 -1.96 13.74
CA GLU A 453 -32.80 -0.80 14.59
C GLU A 453 -31.57 -0.02 14.09
N LEU A 454 -30.52 -0.71 13.67
CA LEU A 454 -29.34 -0.08 13.11
C LEU A 454 -29.65 0.64 11.78
N GLU A 455 -30.41 0.01 10.88
CA GLU A 455 -30.88 0.61 9.63
C GLU A 455 -31.74 1.84 9.89
N ASP A 456 -32.69 1.76 10.83
CA ASP A 456 -33.56 2.86 11.20
C ASP A 456 -32.78 4.07 11.72
N GLU A 457 -31.80 3.87 12.60
CA GLU A 457 -30.96 4.95 13.13
C GLU A 457 -30.05 5.54 12.03
N VAL A 458 -29.53 4.74 11.10
CA VAL A 458 -28.75 5.21 9.94
C VAL A 458 -29.62 6.06 9.01
N VAL A 459 -30.83 5.59 8.67
CA VAL A 459 -31.79 6.35 7.84
C VAL A 459 -32.19 7.65 8.53
N LYS A 460 -32.48 7.59 9.83
CA LYS A 460 -32.83 8.75 10.65
C LYS A 460 -31.71 9.79 10.64
N LEU A 461 -30.44 9.38 10.83
CA LEU A 461 -29.29 10.28 10.76
C LEU A 461 -29.17 10.90 9.35
N ALA A 462 -29.22 10.06 8.31
CA ALA A 462 -29.08 10.49 6.92
C ALA A 462 -30.16 11.49 6.50
N ASN A 463 -31.41 11.35 6.95
CA ASN A 463 -32.53 12.22 6.60
C ASN A 463 -32.64 13.47 7.48
N SER A 464 -31.93 13.53 8.62
CA SER A 464 -32.11 14.62 9.58
C SER A 464 -31.30 15.88 9.27
N PHE A 465 -30.35 15.83 8.34
CA PHE A 465 -29.42 16.94 8.05
C PHE A 465 -29.24 17.12 6.55
N ASP A 466 -29.28 18.37 6.08
CA ASP A 466 -28.89 18.73 4.71
C ASP A 466 -27.37 18.96 4.60
N LYS A 467 -26.60 17.94 5.00
CA LYS A 467 -25.13 17.97 5.09
C LYS A 467 -24.54 16.73 4.43
N ASN A 468 -23.44 16.90 3.69
CA ASN A 468 -22.77 15.77 3.07
C ASN A 468 -22.33 14.75 4.11
N THR A 469 -22.78 13.52 3.92
CA THR A 469 -22.63 12.41 4.87
C THR A 469 -21.96 11.23 4.21
N VAL A 470 -20.92 10.66 4.82
CA VAL A 470 -20.33 9.38 4.40
C VAL A 470 -20.64 8.31 5.44
N LEU A 471 -21.19 7.18 4.98
CA LEU A 471 -21.49 5.99 5.77
C LEU A 471 -20.40 4.95 5.49
N PHE A 472 -19.56 4.65 6.47
CA PHE A 472 -18.52 3.63 6.37
C PHE A 472 -18.97 2.31 6.98
N PHE A 473 -19.10 1.30 6.16
CA PHE A 473 -19.45 -0.06 6.57
C PHE A 473 -18.19 -0.90 6.87
N PRO A 474 -18.24 -1.89 7.76
CA PRO A 474 -17.11 -2.76 8.04
C PRO A 474 -16.77 -3.69 6.86
N SER A 475 -17.71 -3.96 5.96
CA SER A 475 -17.55 -4.81 4.78
C SER A 475 -18.59 -4.51 3.71
N PHE A 476 -18.29 -4.87 2.46
CA PHE A 476 -19.28 -4.86 1.37
C PHE A 476 -20.48 -5.76 1.65
N ASN A 477 -20.30 -6.87 2.35
CA ASN A 477 -21.40 -7.79 2.68
C ASN A 477 -22.46 -7.09 3.55
N LEU A 478 -22.07 -6.40 4.61
CA LEU A 478 -23.03 -5.65 5.43
C LEU A 478 -23.66 -4.49 4.66
N MET A 479 -22.87 -3.76 3.87
CA MET A 479 -23.37 -2.68 3.03
C MET A 479 -24.39 -3.18 2.00
N ASN A 480 -24.10 -4.33 1.33
CA ASN A 480 -25.01 -4.95 0.38
C ASN A 480 -26.31 -5.41 1.05
N ARG A 481 -26.25 -5.93 2.28
CA ARG A 481 -27.45 -6.26 3.06
C ARG A 481 -28.34 -5.04 3.26
N PHE A 482 -27.80 -3.90 3.69
CA PHE A 482 -28.55 -2.65 3.81
C PHE A 482 -29.22 -2.21 2.49
N MET A 483 -28.53 -2.43 1.36
CA MET A 483 -29.11 -2.13 0.05
C MET A 483 -30.27 -3.06 -0.30
N LEU A 484 -30.13 -4.37 -0.03
CA LEU A 484 -31.16 -5.38 -0.30
C LEU A 484 -32.39 -5.21 0.60
N ASP A 485 -32.20 -4.79 1.85
CA ASP A 485 -33.26 -4.53 2.81
C ASP A 485 -33.98 -3.19 2.53
N GLY A 486 -33.59 -2.49 1.46
CA GLY A 486 -34.25 -1.28 0.99
C GLY A 486 -33.87 0.01 1.74
N THR A 487 -32.81 0.00 2.54
CA THR A 487 -32.34 1.15 3.33
C THR A 487 -32.07 2.38 2.44
N VAL A 488 -31.49 2.17 1.25
CA VAL A 488 -31.20 3.26 0.28
C VAL A 488 -32.48 3.95 -0.17
N ALA A 489 -33.56 3.21 -0.43
CA ALA A 489 -34.84 3.77 -0.87
C ALA A 489 -35.55 4.59 0.23
N ARG A 490 -35.19 4.39 1.49
CA ARG A 490 -35.73 5.13 2.66
C ARG A 490 -34.98 6.45 2.90
N ILE A 491 -33.84 6.67 2.21
CA ILE A 491 -33.07 7.92 2.29
C ILE A 491 -33.63 8.91 1.26
N ASN A 492 -34.18 10.03 1.74
CA ASN A 492 -34.81 11.07 0.92
C ASN A 492 -33.80 12.06 0.31
N ARG A 493 -32.58 11.59 0.03
CA ARG A 493 -31.45 12.41 -0.43
C ARG A 493 -30.68 11.68 -1.54
N SER A 494 -29.90 12.41 -2.33
CA SER A 494 -29.05 11.79 -3.36
C SER A 494 -28.05 10.83 -2.73
N THR A 495 -28.08 9.57 -3.17
CA THR A 495 -27.20 8.51 -2.66
C THR A 495 -26.12 8.15 -3.68
N TYR A 496 -24.91 7.91 -3.20
CA TYR A 496 -23.74 7.51 -3.96
C TYR A 496 -23.18 6.24 -3.34
N ILE A 497 -22.80 5.26 -4.14
CA ILE A 497 -22.44 3.92 -3.64
C ILE A 497 -21.13 3.47 -4.25
N GLU A 498 -20.15 3.13 -3.42
CA GLU A 498 -18.96 2.39 -3.84
C GLU A 498 -19.33 0.91 -4.05
N GLN A 499 -19.11 0.39 -5.24
CA GLN A 499 -19.36 -1.01 -5.55
C GLN A 499 -18.06 -1.83 -5.45
N GLN A 500 -18.18 -3.10 -5.05
CA GLN A 500 -17.07 -4.03 -5.05
C GLN A 500 -16.58 -4.26 -6.49
N GLY A 501 -15.27 -4.10 -6.72
CA GLY A 501 -14.71 -4.22 -8.06
C GLY A 501 -14.83 -2.98 -8.96
N MET A 502 -15.47 -1.89 -8.49
CA MET A 502 -15.55 -0.61 -9.22
C MET A 502 -14.16 -0.09 -9.62
N GLY A 503 -14.00 0.32 -10.88
CA GLY A 503 -12.77 0.90 -11.40
C GLY A 503 -12.38 2.21 -10.69
N GLN A 504 -11.08 2.57 -10.72
CA GLN A 504 -10.60 3.78 -10.05
C GLN A 504 -11.22 5.05 -10.64
N ASP A 505 -11.29 5.13 -11.97
CA ASP A 505 -11.82 6.32 -12.65
C ASP A 505 -13.33 6.50 -12.38
N GLU A 506 -14.07 5.40 -12.37
CA GLU A 506 -15.50 5.40 -12.06
C GLU A 506 -15.78 5.83 -10.62
N LEU A 507 -14.97 5.33 -9.67
CA LEU A 507 -15.06 5.76 -8.28
C LEU A 507 -14.77 7.26 -8.14
N MET A 508 -13.72 7.76 -8.81
CA MET A 508 -13.37 9.19 -8.77
C MET A 508 -14.48 10.07 -9.34
N LEU A 509 -15.10 9.67 -10.45
CA LEU A 509 -16.25 10.38 -11.01
C LEU A 509 -17.44 10.42 -10.03
N THR A 510 -17.71 9.32 -9.33
CA THR A 510 -18.77 9.21 -8.33
C THR A 510 -18.48 10.12 -7.13
N VAL A 511 -17.23 10.15 -6.67
CA VAL A 511 -16.79 11.04 -5.58
C VAL A 511 -16.89 12.51 -5.96
N GLU A 512 -16.49 12.90 -7.18
CA GLU A 512 -16.58 14.30 -7.62
C GLU A 512 -18.05 14.76 -7.76
N LYS A 513 -18.95 13.88 -8.19
CA LYS A 513 -20.39 14.14 -8.16
C LYS A 513 -20.89 14.38 -6.73
N PHE A 514 -20.50 13.52 -5.78
CA PHE A 514 -20.85 13.70 -4.37
C PHE A 514 -20.32 15.02 -3.81
N LYS A 515 -19.07 15.37 -4.06
CA LYS A 515 -18.44 16.61 -3.58
C LYS A 515 -19.13 17.87 -4.13
N SER A 516 -19.63 17.80 -5.36
CA SER A 516 -20.30 18.95 -6.01
C SER A 516 -21.73 19.18 -5.54
N MET A 517 -22.32 18.22 -4.83
CA MET A 517 -23.70 18.29 -4.32
C MET A 517 -23.72 18.71 -2.85
N LYS A 518 -24.79 19.43 -2.44
CA LYS A 518 -25.15 19.61 -1.04
C LYS A 518 -26.07 18.49 -0.59
N GLY A 519 -25.84 17.99 0.60
CA GLY A 519 -26.73 17.04 1.21
C GLY A 519 -26.71 15.65 0.63
N GLY A 520 -25.61 15.23 -0.04
CA GLY A 520 -25.43 13.87 -0.53
C GLY A 520 -25.15 12.86 0.60
N VAL A 521 -25.47 11.58 0.36
CA VAL A 521 -25.12 10.46 1.24
C VAL A 521 -24.29 9.46 0.45
N PHE A 522 -23.07 9.18 0.92
CA PHE A 522 -22.14 8.25 0.27
C PHE A 522 -21.97 6.96 1.08
N PHE A 523 -22.18 5.82 0.45
CA PHE A 523 -21.99 4.49 1.02
C PHE A 523 -20.61 3.96 0.63
N SER A 524 -19.76 3.61 1.59
CA SER A 524 -18.40 3.11 1.38
C SER A 524 -18.01 2.11 2.46
N VAL A 525 -16.84 1.51 2.33
CA VAL A 525 -16.30 0.58 3.34
C VAL A 525 -15.12 1.19 4.08
N ALA A 526 -15.02 0.87 5.38
CA ALA A 526 -13.89 1.27 6.22
C ALA A 526 -12.61 0.53 5.78
N GLY A 527 -11.49 1.26 5.68
CA GLY A 527 -10.24 0.73 5.14
C GLY A 527 -10.23 0.62 3.60
N GLY A 528 -11.24 1.17 2.92
CA GLY A 528 -11.31 1.26 1.47
C GLY A 528 -10.68 2.54 0.91
N ARG A 529 -10.73 2.69 -0.42
CA ARG A 529 -10.11 3.80 -1.17
C ARG A 529 -10.58 5.19 -0.73
N ILE A 530 -11.82 5.32 -0.26
CA ILE A 530 -12.39 6.59 0.21
C ILE A 530 -11.86 6.94 1.61
N SER A 531 -11.74 5.97 2.50
CA SER A 531 -11.24 6.21 3.85
C SER A 531 -9.73 6.47 3.90
N GLU A 532 -8.95 6.05 2.90
CA GLU A 532 -7.48 6.16 2.92
C GLU A 532 -6.90 7.26 2.03
N GLY A 533 -7.53 7.61 0.91
CA GLY A 533 -6.85 8.38 -0.14
C GLY A 533 -7.50 9.70 -0.58
N LEU A 534 -8.69 10.05 -0.10
CA LEU A 534 -9.43 11.20 -0.60
C LEU A 534 -9.58 12.32 0.43
N ASP A 535 -9.46 13.56 -0.02
CA ASP A 535 -9.70 14.75 0.77
C ASP A 535 -11.08 15.34 0.46
N PHE A 536 -11.77 15.79 1.51
CA PHE A 536 -13.06 16.43 1.46
C PHE A 536 -12.98 17.78 2.20
N PRO A 537 -12.49 18.84 1.56
CA PRO A 537 -12.34 20.14 2.21
C PRO A 537 -13.69 20.82 2.44
N ALA A 538 -13.79 21.54 3.55
CA ALA A 538 -14.94 22.37 3.93
C ALA A 538 -16.27 21.60 3.95
N GLU A 539 -17.33 22.16 3.39
CA GLU A 539 -18.68 21.58 3.36
C GLU A 539 -18.81 20.31 2.49
N GLN A 540 -17.72 19.84 1.85
CA GLN A 540 -17.75 18.60 1.07
C GLN A 540 -17.96 17.34 1.92
N LEU A 541 -17.70 17.41 3.25
CA LEU A 541 -18.02 16.35 4.20
C LEU A 541 -18.16 16.93 5.60
N GLU A 542 -19.35 16.78 6.18
CA GLU A 542 -19.66 17.31 7.53
C GLU A 542 -20.10 16.22 8.50
N ILE A 543 -20.58 15.07 8.01
CA ILE A 543 -20.99 13.95 8.86
C ILE A 543 -20.33 12.67 8.37
N VAL A 544 -19.73 11.93 9.29
CA VAL A 544 -19.24 10.58 9.08
C VAL A 544 -19.98 9.63 10.01
N ALA A 545 -20.54 8.57 9.47
CA ALA A 545 -21.08 7.48 10.27
C ALA A 545 -20.28 6.20 10.03
N VAL A 546 -19.78 5.57 11.09
CA VAL A 546 -19.14 4.27 11.06
C VAL A 546 -20.16 3.23 11.52
N ILE A 547 -20.58 2.36 10.60
CA ILE A 547 -21.69 1.41 10.79
C ILE A 547 -21.14 0.10 11.36
N GLY A 548 -20.92 0.08 12.67
CA GLY A 548 -20.27 -1.06 13.34
C GLY A 548 -18.75 -0.95 13.38
N ILE A 549 -18.12 -1.92 14.00
CA ILE A 549 -16.65 -1.97 14.16
C ILE A 549 -16.02 -2.83 13.07
N PRO A 550 -15.07 -2.30 12.27
CA PRO A 550 -14.45 -3.01 11.16
C PRO A 550 -13.36 -4.00 11.61
N TYR A 551 -13.74 -4.96 12.48
CA TYR A 551 -12.84 -6.05 12.87
C TYR A 551 -12.46 -6.92 11.68
N PRO A 552 -11.21 -7.42 11.62
CA PRO A 552 -10.85 -8.41 10.61
C PRO A 552 -11.67 -9.70 10.80
N LYS A 553 -11.95 -10.39 9.69
CA LYS A 553 -12.60 -11.70 9.76
C LYS A 553 -11.70 -12.73 10.45
N PRO A 554 -12.25 -13.65 11.25
CA PRO A 554 -11.48 -14.67 11.95
C PRO A 554 -11.08 -15.85 11.05
N THR A 555 -10.43 -15.58 9.93
CA THR A 555 -9.91 -16.59 9.00
C THR A 555 -8.75 -17.39 9.62
N ALA A 556 -8.33 -18.49 8.99
CA ALA A 556 -7.17 -19.26 9.44
C ALA A 556 -5.88 -18.41 9.40
N ARG A 557 -5.74 -17.59 8.35
CA ARG A 557 -4.66 -16.59 8.24
C ARG A 557 -4.66 -15.61 9.42
N GLN A 558 -5.83 -15.06 9.79
CA GLN A 558 -5.95 -14.11 10.90
C GLN A 558 -5.62 -14.75 12.24
N ARG A 559 -6.10 -15.99 12.48
CA ARG A 559 -5.78 -16.74 13.70
C ARG A 559 -4.30 -17.08 13.82
N ALA A 560 -3.66 -17.45 12.70
CA ALA A 560 -2.21 -17.71 12.67
C ALA A 560 -1.40 -16.45 13.00
N LEU A 561 -1.82 -15.30 12.45
CA LEU A 561 -1.20 -14.01 12.74
C LEU A 561 -1.35 -13.63 14.23
N GLU A 562 -2.55 -13.78 14.79
CA GLU A 562 -2.83 -13.53 16.20
C GLU A 562 -1.97 -14.43 17.09
N TYR A 563 -1.91 -15.72 16.82
CA TYR A 563 -1.06 -16.66 17.54
C TYR A 563 0.43 -16.30 17.49
N TYR A 564 0.95 -15.95 16.30
CA TYR A 564 2.32 -15.52 16.13
C TYR A 564 2.67 -14.29 16.99
N TYR A 565 1.81 -13.27 16.97
CA TYR A 565 2.02 -12.05 17.76
C TYR A 565 1.83 -12.28 19.25
N ASP A 566 0.97 -13.22 19.63
CA ASP A 566 0.82 -13.62 21.04
C ASP A 566 2.09 -14.31 21.55
N MET A 567 2.63 -15.25 20.79
CA MET A 567 3.89 -15.93 21.12
C MET A 567 5.09 -14.98 21.16
N LYS A 568 5.15 -14.02 20.25
CA LYS A 568 6.31 -13.13 20.12
C LYS A 568 6.27 -11.94 21.10
N PHE A 569 5.08 -11.40 21.36
CA PHE A 569 4.90 -10.14 22.12
C PHE A 569 3.93 -10.27 23.31
N GLY A 570 3.22 -11.38 23.46
CA GLY A 570 2.16 -11.56 24.45
C GLY A 570 0.94 -10.67 24.21
N LYS A 571 0.70 -10.23 22.96
CA LYS A 571 -0.30 -9.22 22.58
C LYS A 571 -0.97 -9.55 21.24
N GLY A 572 -1.32 -10.82 21.02
CA GLY A 572 -1.88 -11.29 19.76
C GLY A 572 -3.10 -10.49 19.32
N TRP A 573 -4.14 -10.49 20.12
CA TRP A 573 -5.39 -9.78 19.82
C TRP A 573 -5.22 -8.25 19.73
N GLU A 574 -4.46 -7.65 20.65
CA GLU A 574 -4.21 -6.20 20.66
C GLU A 574 -3.52 -5.73 19.39
N TYR A 575 -2.55 -6.50 18.90
CA TYR A 575 -1.72 -6.09 17.77
C TYR A 575 -2.35 -6.44 16.42
N THR A 576 -3.06 -7.57 16.31
CA THR A 576 -3.55 -8.06 15.01
C THR A 576 -5.03 -7.82 14.76
N VAL A 577 -5.81 -7.53 15.82
CA VAL A 577 -7.24 -7.24 15.72
C VAL A 577 -7.53 -5.80 16.14
N LYS A 578 -7.19 -5.41 17.38
CA LYS A 578 -7.52 -4.09 17.93
C LYS A 578 -6.79 -2.96 17.18
N ALA A 579 -5.48 -3.06 17.00
CA ALA A 579 -4.68 -1.99 16.39
C ALA A 579 -5.12 -1.65 14.95
N PRO A 580 -5.24 -2.61 14.00
CA PRO A 580 -5.72 -2.30 12.65
C PRO A 580 -7.16 -1.78 12.64
N THR A 581 -8.02 -2.25 13.55
CA THR A 581 -9.39 -1.76 13.69
C THR A 581 -9.43 -0.30 14.12
N VAL A 582 -8.66 0.07 15.14
CA VAL A 582 -8.53 1.46 15.62
C VAL A 582 -8.06 2.37 14.48
N ARG A 583 -7.04 1.96 13.71
CA ARG A 583 -6.54 2.73 12.56
C ARG A 583 -7.62 2.97 11.50
N LYS A 584 -8.39 1.92 11.15
CA LYS A 584 -9.50 2.05 10.19
C LYS A 584 -10.57 3.03 10.68
N VAL A 585 -10.95 2.97 11.94
CA VAL A 585 -11.93 3.91 12.53
C VAL A 585 -11.36 5.33 12.53
N LEU A 586 -10.12 5.53 12.95
CA LEU A 586 -9.45 6.84 12.95
C LEU A 586 -9.30 7.41 11.52
N GLN A 587 -9.05 6.58 10.52
CA GLN A 587 -9.01 6.98 9.12
C GLN A 587 -10.37 7.51 8.63
N CYS A 588 -11.46 6.82 8.98
CA CYS A 588 -12.82 7.28 8.66
C CYS A 588 -13.13 8.64 9.30
N ILE A 589 -12.88 8.76 10.61
CA ILE A 589 -13.12 10.01 11.36
C ILE A 589 -12.19 11.14 10.89
N GLY A 590 -10.97 10.81 10.55
CA GLY A 590 -9.95 11.77 10.09
C GLY A 590 -10.26 12.45 8.76
N ARG A 591 -11.37 12.08 8.08
CA ARG A 591 -11.83 12.77 6.86
C ARG A 591 -12.59 14.06 7.15
N LEU A 592 -13.10 14.25 8.39
CA LEU A 592 -13.97 15.37 8.75
C LEU A 592 -13.27 16.73 8.80
N ILE A 593 -12.04 16.80 9.34
CA ILE A 593 -11.37 18.08 9.64
C ILE A 593 -10.06 18.15 8.88
N ARG A 594 -9.94 19.11 7.98
CA ARG A 594 -8.79 19.38 7.12
C ARG A 594 -8.22 20.79 7.24
N SER A 595 -9.05 21.71 7.74
CA SER A 595 -8.69 23.12 7.95
C SER A 595 -9.17 23.60 9.34
N GLU A 596 -8.77 24.81 9.70
CA GLU A 596 -9.17 25.46 10.96
C GLU A 596 -10.68 25.83 10.98
N THR A 597 -11.31 25.90 9.82
CA THR A 597 -12.70 26.30 9.64
C THR A 597 -13.66 25.12 9.42
N ASP A 598 -13.13 23.92 9.18
CA ASP A 598 -13.96 22.73 8.97
C ASP A 598 -14.68 22.36 10.27
N ARG A 599 -15.95 22.01 10.17
CA ARG A 599 -16.76 21.52 11.29
C ARG A 599 -17.45 20.21 10.91
N GLY A 600 -17.44 19.24 11.83
CA GLY A 600 -18.05 17.96 11.53
C GLY A 600 -18.29 17.04 12.72
N VAL A 601 -19.18 16.09 12.51
CA VAL A 601 -19.58 15.08 13.50
C VAL A 601 -19.26 13.68 12.98
N ALA A 602 -18.64 12.87 13.81
CA ALA A 602 -18.54 11.43 13.61
C ALA A 602 -19.49 10.70 14.57
N VAL A 603 -20.21 9.71 14.04
CA VAL A 603 -21.04 8.79 14.83
C VAL A 603 -20.58 7.36 14.57
N ILE A 604 -20.28 6.62 15.61
CA ILE A 604 -19.98 5.19 15.56
C ILE A 604 -21.21 4.42 16.04
N PHE A 605 -21.87 3.72 15.17
CA PHE A 605 -23.06 2.93 15.49
C PHE A 605 -22.67 1.53 16.02
N ASP A 606 -21.94 1.53 17.14
CA ASP A 606 -21.61 0.31 17.86
C ASP A 606 -21.16 0.60 19.30
N LYS A 607 -21.82 -0.04 20.28
CA LYS A 607 -21.50 0.08 21.73
C LYS A 607 -20.06 -0.33 22.07
N ARG A 608 -19.44 -1.22 21.27
CA ARG A 608 -18.06 -1.68 21.47
C ARG A 608 -17.00 -0.62 21.22
N ALA A 609 -17.37 0.52 20.61
CA ALA A 609 -16.46 1.65 20.42
C ALA A 609 -15.90 2.20 21.74
N VAL A 610 -16.54 1.92 22.88
CA VAL A 610 -16.03 2.25 24.22
C VAL A 610 -14.61 1.70 24.45
N HIS A 611 -14.25 0.57 23.85
CA HIS A 611 -12.92 -0.04 23.98
C HIS A 611 -11.81 0.72 23.24
N PHE A 612 -12.18 1.73 22.43
CA PHE A 612 -11.23 2.57 21.69
C PHE A 612 -11.08 3.97 22.29
N LYS A 613 -11.67 4.24 23.46
CA LYS A 613 -11.67 5.56 24.09
C LYS A 613 -10.26 6.12 24.34
N GLU A 614 -9.30 5.27 24.61
CA GLU A 614 -7.89 5.66 24.80
C GLU A 614 -7.21 6.16 23.50
N TYR A 615 -7.71 5.73 22.33
CA TYR A 615 -7.16 6.08 21.02
C TYR A 615 -7.94 7.20 20.30
N ILE A 616 -9.24 7.32 20.61
CA ILE A 616 -10.14 8.29 19.97
C ILE A 616 -10.41 9.44 20.94
N GLU A 617 -9.63 10.50 20.83
CA GLU A 617 -9.78 11.70 21.66
C GLU A 617 -11.17 12.34 21.48
N GLY A 618 -11.86 12.61 22.58
CA GLY A 618 -13.18 13.25 22.58
C GLY A 618 -14.34 12.31 22.27
N LEU A 619 -14.15 10.99 22.28
CA LEU A 619 -15.23 10.01 22.10
C LEU A 619 -16.23 10.07 23.26
N LYS A 620 -17.51 10.32 22.94
CA LYS A 620 -18.61 10.46 23.91
C LYS A 620 -19.72 9.45 23.65
N PRO A 621 -20.34 8.88 24.70
CA PRO A 621 -21.53 8.05 24.53
C PRO A 621 -22.74 8.87 24.07
N THR A 622 -23.62 8.26 23.28
CA THR A 622 -24.92 8.80 22.91
C THR A 622 -25.99 7.73 22.92
N GLU A 623 -27.21 8.11 23.32
CA GLU A 623 -28.43 7.32 23.17
C GLU A 623 -29.29 7.79 22.00
N ASP A 624 -29.03 8.99 21.46
CA ASP A 624 -29.69 9.59 20.31
C ASP A 624 -28.69 10.40 19.50
N ALA A 625 -28.10 9.75 18.51
CA ALA A 625 -27.08 10.34 17.65
C ALA A 625 -27.57 11.57 16.87
N VAL A 626 -28.83 11.58 16.47
CA VAL A 626 -29.43 12.71 15.73
C VAL A 626 -29.56 13.94 16.63
N ARG A 627 -30.10 13.76 17.83
CA ARG A 627 -30.24 14.84 18.80
C ARG A 627 -28.88 15.47 19.14
N ASP A 628 -27.87 14.66 19.42
CA ASP A 628 -26.57 15.16 19.84
C ASP A 628 -25.78 15.77 18.67
N THR A 629 -25.95 15.25 17.44
CA THR A 629 -25.43 15.86 16.21
C THR A 629 -26.10 17.22 15.95
N LYS A 630 -27.41 17.32 16.12
CA LYS A 630 -28.15 18.59 15.97
C LYS A 630 -27.65 19.65 16.95
N ARG A 631 -27.51 19.30 18.22
CA ARG A 631 -26.95 20.19 19.25
C ARG A 631 -25.56 20.70 18.89
N PHE A 632 -24.72 19.86 18.32
CA PHE A 632 -23.37 20.28 17.90
C PHE A 632 -23.42 21.35 16.82
N PHE A 633 -24.28 21.21 15.80
CA PHE A 633 -24.38 22.18 14.72
C PHE A 633 -25.14 23.46 15.12
N GLU A 634 -26.06 23.40 16.08
CA GLU A 634 -26.80 24.55 16.58
C GLU A 634 -25.98 25.41 17.57
N ASN A 635 -25.07 24.83 18.32
CA ASN A 635 -24.27 25.54 19.34
C ASN A 635 -22.96 26.16 18.78
N GLY A 636 -22.78 26.28 17.51
CA GLY A 636 -21.65 26.88 16.84
C GLY A 636 -22.04 27.62 15.59
#